data_000e092a46b7553a73e7760503e662b8
#
_entry.id   000e092a46b7553a73e7760503e662b8
#
_cell.length_a   1.000
_cell.length_b   1.000
_cell.length_c   1.000
_cell.angle_alpha   90.00
_cell.angle_beta   90.00
_cell.angle_gamma   90.00
#
_symmetry.space_group_name_H-M   'P 1'
#
loop_
_entity.id
_entity.type
_entity.pdbx_description
1 polymer ?
#
loop_
_entity_poly.entity_id
_entity_poly.type
_entity_poly.pdbx_seq_one_letter_code
_entity_poly.pdbx_strand_id
1 'polypeptide(L)'
;YGTFGLPTSGLITDDGRFVAETAGLYTLSASSAGFSSQKRVKVVPRNVEKKIKLIGHGLITDVFTSDLWVWPGIGKHEGKDFAVTGTWSANGEAYFWDVTDPTDMKIIDTVTVDARTVNDVKISEDGKVGVITREGASNRKNGFVILDVSDPYDVKITAAYNDDMTGGVHNVYIYENHIYAVNNGRKYDIINIDDPYKPRRVGVFELETPGHSIHDVWIENGIAYSSNWGDGVVAVDIGSKKF
;
A
#
# COMPACT_ATOMS: atom_id res chain seq x y z
N TYR A 1 -10.07 -35.58 16.63
CA TYR A 1 -8.77 -35.55 15.94
C TYR A 1 -7.74 -34.89 16.85
N GLY A 2 -6.51 -35.36 16.83
CA GLY A 2 -5.43 -34.78 17.62
C GLY A 2 -4.08 -35.07 16.99
N THR A 3 -3.11 -34.19 17.25
CA THR A 3 -1.71 -34.38 16.88
C THR A 3 -0.89 -34.61 18.13
N PHE A 4 -0.09 -35.67 18.15
CA PHE A 4 0.91 -35.89 19.20
C PHE A 4 2.25 -35.39 18.65
N GLY A 5 2.76 -34.34 19.23
CA GLY A 5 4.01 -33.70 18.88
C GLY A 5 4.17 -32.35 19.58
N LEU A 6 5.16 -31.58 19.25
CA LEU A 6 5.31 -30.23 19.80
C LEU A 6 4.09 -29.39 19.41
N PRO A 7 3.56 -28.56 20.31
CA PRO A 7 2.24 -27.89 20.17
C PRO A 7 2.07 -26.96 18.96
N THR A 8 3.13 -26.69 18.22
CA THR A 8 3.14 -25.69 17.11
C THR A 8 3.37 -26.31 15.74
N SER A 9 3.43 -27.63 15.62
CA SER A 9 3.93 -28.26 14.40
C SER A 9 2.86 -28.75 13.43
N GLY A 10 1.59 -28.79 13.81
CA GLY A 10 0.50 -29.18 12.92
C GLY A 10 -0.88 -28.95 13.50
N LEU A 11 -1.86 -28.76 12.65
CA LEU A 11 -3.27 -28.52 12.97
C LEU A 11 -4.14 -29.47 12.15
N ILE A 12 -5.18 -30.01 12.77
CA ILE A 12 -6.29 -30.67 12.07
C ILE A 12 -7.50 -29.75 12.19
N THR A 13 -8.04 -29.33 11.05
CA THR A 13 -9.26 -28.51 11.00
C THR A 13 -10.51 -29.33 11.25
N ASP A 14 -11.64 -28.72 11.61
CA ASP A 14 -12.90 -29.40 11.92
C ASP A 14 -13.45 -30.25 10.78
N ASP A 15 -13.11 -29.89 9.54
CA ASP A 15 -13.42 -30.66 8.32
C ASP A 15 -12.42 -31.81 8.04
N GLY A 16 -11.47 -32.04 8.96
CA GLY A 16 -10.52 -33.15 8.90
C GLY A 16 -9.30 -32.91 8.01
N ARG A 17 -9.04 -31.68 7.55
CA ARG A 17 -7.80 -31.35 6.82
C ARG A 17 -6.63 -31.22 7.79
N PHE A 18 -5.50 -31.83 7.43
CA PHE A 18 -4.25 -31.71 8.18
C PHE A 18 -3.34 -30.65 7.51
N VAL A 19 -2.87 -29.71 8.32
CA VAL A 19 -1.89 -28.69 7.94
C VAL A 19 -0.69 -28.80 8.88
N ALA A 20 0.52 -28.85 8.32
CA ALA A 20 1.76 -28.84 9.08
C ALA A 20 2.65 -27.67 8.63
N GLU A 21 3.16 -26.93 9.61
CA GLU A 21 4.08 -25.80 9.40
C GLU A 21 5.54 -26.25 9.33
N THR A 22 5.85 -27.39 9.94
CA THR A 22 7.23 -27.91 10.02
C THR A 22 7.33 -29.26 9.32
N ALA A 23 8.41 -29.47 8.59
CA ALA A 23 8.73 -30.78 8.02
C ALA A 23 9.01 -31.80 9.15
N GLY A 24 8.49 -33.00 8.98
CA GLY A 24 8.63 -34.04 10.00
C GLY A 24 7.73 -35.24 9.77
N LEU A 25 7.75 -36.17 10.70
CA LEU A 25 6.86 -37.33 10.71
C LEU A 25 5.75 -37.10 11.72
N TYR A 26 4.51 -37.11 11.22
CA TYR A 26 3.31 -36.90 12.03
C TYR A 26 2.50 -38.20 12.16
N THR A 27 1.93 -38.43 13.32
CA THR A 27 0.95 -39.51 13.52
C THR A 27 -0.43 -38.86 13.71
N LEU A 28 -1.30 -39.03 12.73
CA LEU A 28 -2.69 -38.58 12.80
C LEU A 28 -3.52 -39.70 13.44
N SER A 29 -4.33 -39.37 14.45
CA SER A 29 -5.21 -40.29 15.13
C SER A 29 -6.66 -39.85 14.98
N ALA A 30 -7.53 -40.77 14.68
CA ALA A 30 -8.98 -40.59 14.71
C ALA A 30 -9.62 -41.65 15.60
N SER A 31 -10.59 -41.23 16.43
CA SER A 31 -11.34 -42.13 17.30
C SER A 31 -12.82 -41.78 17.27
N SER A 32 -13.67 -42.81 17.24
CA SER A 32 -15.12 -42.67 17.28
C SER A 32 -15.74 -43.96 17.84
N ALA A 33 -16.70 -43.84 18.74
CA ALA A 33 -17.48 -44.98 19.29
C ALA A 33 -16.65 -46.17 19.75
N GLY A 34 -15.50 -45.93 20.41
CA GLY A 34 -14.61 -46.97 20.93
C GLY A 34 -13.62 -47.54 19.89
N PHE A 35 -13.68 -47.13 18.64
CA PHE A 35 -12.71 -47.49 17.61
C PHE A 35 -11.67 -46.37 17.45
N SER A 36 -10.42 -46.75 17.19
CA SER A 36 -9.35 -45.80 16.86
C SER A 36 -8.57 -46.27 15.65
N SER A 37 -8.10 -45.32 14.87
CA SER A 37 -7.22 -45.53 13.72
C SER A 37 -6.10 -44.49 13.70
N GLN A 38 -4.93 -44.92 13.23
CA GLN A 38 -3.76 -44.01 13.11
C GLN A 38 -3.16 -44.10 11.71
N LYS A 39 -2.69 -42.95 11.23
CA LYS A 39 -1.95 -42.87 9.97
C LYS A 39 -0.69 -42.03 10.18
N ARG A 40 0.44 -42.55 9.73
CA ARG A 40 1.68 -41.75 9.63
C ARG A 40 1.72 -40.97 8.33
N VAL A 41 2.04 -39.69 8.47
CA VAL A 41 2.21 -38.74 7.35
C VAL A 41 3.60 -38.12 7.44
N LYS A 42 4.38 -38.26 6.39
CA LYS A 42 5.67 -37.58 6.27
C LYS A 42 5.45 -36.23 5.55
N VAL A 43 5.68 -35.15 6.29
CA VAL A 43 5.71 -33.82 5.73
C VAL A 43 7.15 -33.51 5.32
N VAL A 44 7.37 -33.19 4.06
CA VAL A 44 8.68 -32.79 3.53
C VAL A 44 8.75 -31.29 3.37
N PRO A 45 9.95 -30.67 3.50
CA PRO A 45 10.11 -29.26 3.21
C PRO A 45 9.62 -28.94 1.80
N ARG A 46 9.00 -27.80 1.60
CA ARG A 46 8.58 -27.35 0.28
C ARG A 46 9.74 -27.12 -0.68
N ASN A 47 10.98 -27.11 -0.22
CA ASN A 47 12.21 -26.93 -0.98
C ASN A 47 12.09 -25.97 -2.17
N VAL A 48 11.45 -24.83 -1.94
CA VAL A 48 11.57 -23.71 -2.86
C VAL A 48 12.63 -22.80 -2.27
N GLU A 49 13.90 -23.23 -2.35
CA GLU A 49 14.99 -22.31 -2.11
C GLU A 49 14.99 -21.29 -3.24
N LYS A 50 14.54 -20.07 -2.97
CA LYS A 50 14.84 -18.93 -3.83
C LYS A 50 16.12 -18.29 -3.33
N LYS A 51 17.17 -18.39 -4.13
CA LYS A 51 18.37 -17.57 -3.90
C LYS A 51 18.02 -16.15 -4.34
N ILE A 52 17.92 -15.23 -3.38
CA ILE A 52 17.80 -13.81 -3.63
C ILE A 52 19.18 -13.16 -3.55
N LYS A 53 19.41 -12.16 -4.39
CA LYS A 53 20.66 -11.41 -4.43
C LYS A 53 20.30 -9.92 -4.43
N LEU A 54 20.89 -9.15 -3.53
CA LEU A 54 20.86 -7.68 -3.63
C LEU A 54 21.62 -7.29 -4.91
N ILE A 55 20.97 -6.52 -5.79
CA ILE A 55 21.55 -6.08 -7.06
C ILE A 55 21.87 -4.60 -7.08
N GLY A 56 21.21 -3.78 -6.26
CA GLY A 56 21.45 -2.35 -6.16
C GLY A 56 20.92 -1.77 -4.88
N HIS A 57 21.32 -0.55 -4.59
CA HIS A 57 20.88 0.23 -3.44
C HIS A 57 20.89 1.71 -3.79
N GLY A 58 19.72 2.33 -3.95
CA GLY A 58 19.55 3.78 -4.01
C GLY A 58 19.59 4.36 -2.60
N LEU A 59 20.63 5.11 -2.27
CA LEU A 59 20.88 5.55 -0.90
C LEU A 59 20.44 6.99 -0.69
N ILE A 60 19.67 7.23 0.37
CA ILE A 60 19.43 8.54 1.00
C ILE A 60 19.95 8.44 2.42
N THR A 61 20.88 9.33 2.81
CA THR A 61 21.60 9.22 4.09
C THR A 61 21.05 10.17 5.16
N ASP A 62 20.37 11.24 4.76
CA ASP A 62 20.07 12.35 5.66
C ASP A 62 18.66 12.26 6.27
N VAL A 63 17.76 11.49 5.65
CA VAL A 63 16.38 11.33 6.08
C VAL A 63 15.92 9.88 5.93
N PHE A 64 14.88 9.49 6.65
CA PHE A 64 14.24 8.18 6.46
C PHE A 64 13.27 8.24 5.28
N THR A 65 13.30 7.22 4.44
CA THR A 65 12.26 7.01 3.42
C THR A 65 11.00 6.41 4.07
N SER A 66 9.85 6.74 3.51
CA SER A 66 8.55 6.22 3.94
C SER A 66 8.01 5.19 2.93
N ASP A 67 7.19 5.63 1.99
CA ASP A 67 6.58 4.78 0.97
C ASP A 67 7.37 4.81 -0.34
N LEU A 68 7.04 3.87 -1.23
CA LEU A 68 7.64 3.70 -2.54
C LEU A 68 6.56 3.37 -3.58
N TRP A 69 6.63 4.02 -4.74
CA TRP A 69 5.89 3.60 -5.93
C TRP A 69 6.82 3.48 -7.13
N VAL A 70 6.62 2.45 -7.95
CA VAL A 70 7.39 2.22 -9.19
C VAL A 70 6.45 2.22 -10.37
N TRP A 71 6.85 2.88 -11.47
CA TRP A 71 6.03 2.93 -12.70
C TRP A 71 6.92 2.94 -13.96
N PRO A 72 6.39 2.42 -15.09
CA PRO A 72 7.09 2.50 -16.37
C PRO A 72 7.01 3.92 -16.95
N GLY A 73 8.06 4.33 -17.63
CA GLY A 73 8.10 5.59 -18.36
C GLY A 73 7.13 5.60 -19.56
N ILE A 74 6.65 6.80 -19.88
CA ILE A 74 5.70 7.02 -20.99
C ILE A 74 6.29 7.97 -22.04
N GLY A 75 5.75 7.92 -23.26
CA GLY A 75 6.12 8.82 -24.35
C GLY A 75 7.62 8.81 -24.64
N LYS A 76 8.31 9.94 -24.46
CA LYS A 76 9.77 10.06 -24.69
C LYS A 76 10.61 9.23 -23.71
N HIS A 77 10.01 8.72 -22.66
CA HIS A 77 10.66 7.91 -21.63
C HIS A 77 10.26 6.43 -21.70
N GLU A 78 9.56 6.00 -22.73
CA GLU A 78 9.20 4.59 -22.93
C GLU A 78 10.44 3.69 -22.89
N GLY A 79 10.32 2.56 -22.19
CA GLY A 79 11.41 1.61 -21.94
C GLY A 79 12.31 1.95 -20.75
N LYS A 80 12.01 3.01 -20.01
CA LYS A 80 12.60 3.31 -18.72
C LYS A 80 11.65 2.95 -17.58
N ASP A 81 12.22 2.70 -16.41
CA ASP A 81 11.48 2.51 -15.16
C ASP A 81 11.87 3.60 -14.15
N PHE A 82 10.86 4.11 -13.47
CA PHE A 82 11.00 5.18 -12.49
C PHE A 82 10.44 4.76 -11.13
N ALA A 83 10.93 5.41 -10.09
CA ALA A 83 10.41 5.26 -8.75
C ALA A 83 10.24 6.62 -8.07
N VAL A 84 9.32 6.72 -7.12
CA VAL A 84 9.23 7.83 -6.19
C VAL A 84 9.24 7.30 -4.77
N THR A 85 9.98 7.97 -3.89
CA THR A 85 9.97 7.67 -2.45
C THR A 85 9.56 8.91 -1.67
N GLY A 86 8.68 8.71 -0.69
CA GLY A 86 8.39 9.72 0.32
C GLY A 86 9.43 9.75 1.42
N THR A 87 9.24 10.63 2.41
CA THR A 87 10.14 10.81 3.55
C THR A 87 9.41 10.85 4.88
N TRP A 88 10.05 10.31 5.91
CA TRP A 88 9.53 10.27 7.27
C TRP A 88 10.31 11.23 8.19
N SER A 89 9.59 12.08 8.91
CA SER A 89 10.16 13.04 9.87
C SER A 89 11.33 13.84 9.29
N ALA A 90 11.09 14.42 8.11
CA ALA A 90 12.05 15.17 7.30
C ALA A 90 11.52 16.60 7.03
N ASN A 91 11.78 17.15 5.85
CA ASN A 91 11.36 18.50 5.47
C ASN A 91 10.36 18.51 4.32
N GLY A 92 9.64 17.39 4.12
CA GLY A 92 8.61 17.27 3.08
C GLY A 92 9.14 16.95 1.69
N GLU A 93 10.29 16.29 1.59
CA GLU A 93 10.86 15.87 0.32
C GLU A 93 10.18 14.59 -0.19
N ALA A 94 9.98 14.52 -1.51
CA ALA A 94 9.74 13.31 -2.27
C ALA A 94 10.82 13.20 -3.36
N TYR A 95 11.52 12.06 -3.41
CA TYR A 95 12.62 11.84 -4.36
C TYR A 95 12.14 11.00 -5.53
N PHE A 96 12.42 11.48 -6.74
CA PHE A 96 12.15 10.77 -8.00
C PHE A 96 13.44 10.13 -8.50
N TRP A 97 13.33 8.89 -8.97
CA TRP A 97 14.48 8.06 -9.32
C TRP A 97 14.33 7.48 -10.73
N ASP A 98 15.40 7.46 -11.49
CA ASP A 98 15.56 6.54 -12.63
C ASP A 98 16.09 5.21 -12.07
N VAL A 99 15.28 4.16 -12.17
CA VAL A 99 15.58 2.81 -11.70
C VAL A 99 15.68 1.81 -12.85
N THR A 100 15.80 2.30 -14.08
CA THR A 100 15.94 1.51 -15.31
C THR A 100 17.08 0.51 -15.21
N ASP A 101 18.22 0.94 -14.68
CA ASP A 101 19.28 0.05 -14.26
C ASP A 101 19.26 -0.09 -12.72
N PRO A 102 18.75 -1.21 -12.18
CA PRO A 102 18.66 -1.37 -10.73
C PRO A 102 20.04 -1.48 -10.05
N THR A 103 21.15 -1.59 -10.81
CA THR A 103 22.52 -1.56 -10.25
C THR A 103 23.09 -0.14 -10.16
N ASP A 104 22.44 0.85 -10.80
CA ASP A 104 22.88 2.25 -10.87
C ASP A 104 21.68 3.22 -10.76
N MET A 105 20.87 3.06 -9.72
CA MET A 105 19.69 3.91 -9.46
C MET A 105 20.13 5.35 -9.14
N LYS A 106 19.43 6.34 -9.75
CA LYS A 106 19.78 7.76 -9.62
C LYS A 106 18.57 8.60 -9.24
N ILE A 107 18.73 9.50 -8.27
CA ILE A 107 17.79 10.59 -8.05
C ILE A 107 17.85 11.52 -9.27
N ILE A 108 16.70 11.78 -9.86
CA ILE A 108 16.56 12.59 -11.07
C ILE A 108 15.80 13.89 -10.82
N ASP A 109 14.96 13.91 -9.79
CA ASP A 109 14.26 15.12 -9.35
C ASP A 109 13.87 15.02 -7.86
N THR A 110 13.56 16.15 -7.24
CA THR A 110 13.10 16.23 -5.85
C THR A 110 12.01 17.29 -5.74
N VAL A 111 10.85 16.89 -5.28
CA VAL A 111 9.76 17.81 -4.95
C VAL A 111 9.74 18.01 -3.44
N THR A 112 9.73 19.28 -3.01
CA THR A 112 9.63 19.63 -1.59
C THR A 112 8.31 20.36 -1.33
N VAL A 113 7.56 19.92 -0.32
CA VAL A 113 6.30 20.52 0.11
C VAL A 113 6.36 20.89 1.60
N ASP A 114 5.48 21.79 2.03
CA ASP A 114 5.35 22.14 3.46
C ASP A 114 4.74 20.94 4.22
N ALA A 115 5.59 20.04 4.66
CA ALA A 115 5.24 18.86 5.44
C ALA A 115 6.44 18.40 6.29
N ARG A 116 6.16 17.78 7.44
CA ARG A 116 7.16 17.03 8.21
C ARG A 116 7.38 15.64 7.62
N THR A 117 6.33 15.08 7.02
CA THR A 117 6.33 13.71 6.50
C THR A 117 5.53 13.66 5.20
N VAL A 118 6.13 13.12 4.16
CA VAL A 118 5.46 12.63 2.97
C VAL A 118 5.31 11.12 3.16
N ASN A 119 4.22 10.71 3.81
CA ASN A 119 4.06 9.33 4.26
C ASN A 119 3.81 8.37 3.11
N ASP A 120 2.95 8.77 2.17
CA ASP A 120 2.49 7.91 1.08
C ASP A 120 2.64 8.62 -0.28
N VAL A 121 2.98 7.83 -1.29
CA VAL A 121 3.21 8.29 -2.67
C VAL A 121 2.56 7.32 -3.66
N LYS A 122 1.82 7.84 -4.63
CA LYS A 122 1.18 7.01 -5.68
C LYS A 122 1.30 7.69 -7.03
N ILE A 123 1.40 6.87 -8.07
CA ILE A 123 1.34 7.34 -9.46
C ILE A 123 0.14 6.69 -10.13
N SER A 124 -0.56 7.43 -10.98
CA SER A 124 -1.68 6.93 -11.77
C SER A 124 -1.24 5.84 -12.75
N GLU A 125 -2.16 4.96 -13.11
CA GLU A 125 -1.89 3.84 -14.02
C GLU A 125 -1.33 4.29 -15.38
N ASP A 126 -1.75 5.47 -15.86
CA ASP A 126 -1.26 6.05 -17.12
C ASP A 126 0.09 6.80 -16.98
N GLY A 127 0.67 6.81 -15.78
CA GLY A 127 2.00 7.40 -15.51
C GLY A 127 2.07 8.92 -15.62
N LYS A 128 0.94 9.66 -15.55
CA LYS A 128 0.94 11.12 -15.73
C LYS A 128 0.73 11.90 -14.45
N VAL A 129 -0.07 11.37 -13.53
CA VAL A 129 -0.43 12.06 -12.29
C VAL A 129 0.21 11.35 -11.11
N GLY A 130 0.90 12.12 -10.28
CA GLY A 130 1.39 11.68 -8.98
C GLY A 130 0.61 12.32 -7.85
N VAL A 131 0.58 11.65 -6.69
CA VAL A 131 0.07 12.20 -5.43
C VAL A 131 1.05 11.89 -4.33
N ILE A 132 1.34 12.90 -3.51
CA ILE A 132 2.15 12.77 -2.29
C ILE A 132 1.38 13.35 -1.11
N THR A 133 1.35 12.62 0.01
CA THR A 133 0.67 13.08 1.22
C THR A 133 1.45 14.17 1.94
N ARG A 134 0.74 14.99 2.73
CA ARG A 134 1.31 16.04 3.57
C ARG A 134 0.89 15.84 5.02
N GLU A 135 1.83 15.44 5.85
CA GLU A 135 1.61 15.35 7.30
C GLU A 135 2.49 16.33 8.05
N GLY A 136 1.91 16.98 9.08
CA GLY A 136 2.63 17.94 9.90
C GLY A 136 3.01 19.21 9.15
N ALA A 137 2.15 19.70 8.26
CA ALA A 137 2.30 20.98 7.57
C ALA A 137 2.35 22.13 8.59
N SER A 138 3.21 23.15 8.36
CA SER A 138 3.44 24.28 9.26
C SER A 138 2.15 25.07 9.54
N ASN A 139 1.29 25.18 8.54
CA ASN A 139 -0.01 25.85 8.62
C ASN A 139 -1.14 24.96 9.15
N ARG A 140 -0.86 23.69 9.52
CA ARG A 140 -1.80 22.66 9.96
C ARG A 140 -2.90 22.31 8.94
N LYS A 141 -2.76 22.73 7.70
CA LYS A 141 -3.61 22.32 6.59
C LYS A 141 -2.94 21.19 5.84
N ASN A 142 -2.94 20.02 6.42
CA ASN A 142 -2.32 18.82 5.88
C ASN A 142 -2.87 18.47 4.48
N GLY A 143 -3.32 17.26 4.21
CA GLY A 143 -3.87 16.86 2.92
C GLY A 143 -2.81 16.22 2.01
N PHE A 144 -2.86 16.54 0.73
CA PHE A 144 -1.95 15.98 -0.26
C PHE A 144 -1.64 16.99 -1.38
N VAL A 145 -0.63 16.69 -2.17
CA VAL A 145 -0.21 17.46 -3.35
C VAL A 145 -0.33 16.59 -4.58
N ILE A 146 -0.86 17.15 -5.66
CA ILE A 146 -1.01 16.52 -6.97
C ILE A 146 0.14 17.01 -7.86
N LEU A 147 0.73 16.07 -8.59
CA LEU A 147 1.91 16.27 -9.41
C LEU A 147 1.61 15.89 -10.87
N ASP A 148 2.18 16.61 -11.80
CA ASP A 148 2.39 16.14 -13.17
C ASP A 148 3.75 15.43 -13.20
N VAL A 149 3.73 14.12 -13.46
CA VAL A 149 4.91 13.27 -13.53
C VAL A 149 5.16 12.74 -14.95
N SER A 150 4.52 13.33 -15.95
CA SER A 150 4.71 12.97 -17.36
C SER A 150 6.17 13.10 -17.81
N ASP A 151 6.92 13.99 -17.18
CA ASP A 151 8.38 14.07 -17.26
C ASP A 151 8.98 13.84 -15.86
N PRO A 152 9.44 12.61 -15.54
CA PRO A 152 10.01 12.30 -14.23
C PRO A 152 11.29 13.07 -13.88
N TYR A 153 11.93 13.70 -14.88
CA TYR A 153 13.11 14.56 -14.71
C TYR A 153 12.77 16.02 -14.41
N ASP A 154 11.49 16.40 -14.48
CA ASP A 154 11.02 17.77 -14.27
C ASP A 154 9.57 17.76 -13.76
N VAL A 155 9.38 17.21 -12.55
CA VAL A 155 8.08 17.02 -11.90
C VAL A 155 7.48 18.36 -11.49
N LYS A 156 6.19 18.57 -11.78
CA LYS A 156 5.50 19.83 -11.49
C LYS A 156 4.36 19.63 -10.49
N ILE A 157 4.27 20.51 -9.51
CA ILE A 157 3.09 20.60 -8.66
C ILE A 157 1.95 21.23 -9.48
N THR A 158 0.83 20.50 -9.60
CA THR A 158 -0.38 21.00 -10.27
C THR A 158 -1.36 21.62 -9.30
N ALA A 159 -1.53 20.99 -8.13
CA ALA A 159 -2.44 21.47 -7.08
C ALA A 159 -2.03 20.95 -5.70
N ALA A 160 -2.50 21.63 -4.66
CA ALA A 160 -2.53 21.14 -3.29
C ALA A 160 -3.99 21.09 -2.83
N TYR A 161 -4.40 19.96 -2.26
CA TYR A 161 -5.75 19.77 -1.73
C TYR A 161 -5.69 19.54 -0.22
N ASN A 162 -6.44 20.35 0.53
CA ASN A 162 -6.43 20.31 2.00
C ASN A 162 -7.79 20.62 2.64
N ASP A 163 -8.88 20.64 1.87
CA ASP A 163 -10.22 20.92 2.38
C ASP A 163 -10.66 19.85 3.38
N ASP A 164 -10.94 20.28 4.63
CA ASP A 164 -11.36 19.40 5.74
C ASP A 164 -10.35 18.28 6.06
N MET A 165 -9.04 18.53 5.85
CA MET A 165 -7.96 17.54 6.04
C MET A 165 -6.96 17.92 7.14
N THR A 166 -7.39 18.69 8.14
CA THR A 166 -6.51 19.17 9.23
C THR A 166 -5.95 18.04 10.10
N GLY A 167 -6.64 16.90 10.17
CA GLY A 167 -6.16 15.70 10.90
C GLY A 167 -5.05 14.94 10.20
N GLY A 168 -4.78 15.26 8.93
CA GLY A 168 -3.76 14.61 8.10
C GLY A 168 -4.33 13.55 7.16
N VAL A 169 -3.61 13.33 6.08
CA VAL A 169 -3.86 12.25 5.12
C VAL A 169 -2.67 11.31 5.20
N HIS A 170 -2.90 10.12 5.77
CA HIS A 170 -1.84 9.13 5.98
C HIS A 170 -1.54 8.37 4.69
N ASN A 171 -2.58 7.80 4.07
CA ASN A 171 -2.47 7.02 2.86
C ASN A 171 -3.42 7.55 1.78
N VAL A 172 -3.05 7.33 0.52
CA VAL A 172 -3.84 7.66 -0.66
C VAL A 172 -3.82 6.50 -1.65
N TYR A 173 -4.84 6.45 -2.51
CA TYR A 173 -4.83 5.58 -3.69
C TYR A 173 -5.35 6.35 -4.89
N ILE A 174 -4.77 6.12 -6.08
CA ILE A 174 -5.29 6.66 -7.34
C ILE A 174 -5.98 5.54 -8.09
N TYR A 175 -7.26 5.72 -8.38
CA TYR A 175 -8.00 4.78 -9.19
C TYR A 175 -8.82 5.54 -10.24
N GLU A 176 -8.59 5.22 -11.50
CA GLU A 176 -9.11 6.01 -12.63
C GLU A 176 -8.76 7.50 -12.44
N ASN A 177 -9.70 8.41 -12.55
CA ASN A 177 -9.47 9.84 -12.35
C ASN A 177 -9.89 10.31 -10.94
N HIS A 178 -9.67 9.48 -9.91
CA HIS A 178 -10.02 9.81 -8.53
C HIS A 178 -8.89 9.46 -7.57
N ILE A 179 -8.70 10.33 -6.57
CA ILE A 179 -7.86 10.09 -5.41
C ILE A 179 -8.76 9.70 -4.25
N TYR A 180 -8.44 8.58 -3.61
CA TYR A 180 -9.04 8.10 -2.37
C TYR A 180 -8.07 8.40 -1.24
N ALA A 181 -8.40 9.41 -0.42
CA ALA A 181 -7.48 9.93 0.60
C ALA A 181 -7.96 9.55 1.99
N VAL A 182 -7.18 8.74 2.72
CA VAL A 182 -7.48 8.36 4.11
C VAL A 182 -7.29 9.58 5.00
N ASN A 183 -8.40 10.23 5.34
CA ASN A 183 -8.44 11.49 6.05
C ASN A 183 -8.65 11.27 7.56
N ASN A 184 -7.74 11.80 8.35
CA ASN A 184 -7.76 11.75 9.81
C ASN A 184 -7.88 10.31 10.37
N GLY A 185 -7.47 9.31 9.60
CA GLY A 185 -7.57 7.90 9.98
C GLY A 185 -8.99 7.41 10.24
N ARG A 186 -10.04 8.06 9.69
CA ARG A 186 -11.44 7.72 9.98
C ARG A 186 -12.29 7.46 8.74
N LYS A 187 -12.04 8.18 7.69
CA LYS A 187 -12.79 8.16 6.45
C LYS A 187 -11.83 8.22 5.28
N TYR A 188 -12.26 7.89 4.09
CA TYR A 188 -11.57 8.36 2.91
C TYR A 188 -12.46 9.28 2.10
N ASP A 189 -11.88 10.42 1.75
CA ASP A 189 -12.47 11.38 0.82
C ASP A 189 -12.15 10.95 -0.60
N ILE A 190 -13.12 11.10 -1.50
CA ILE A 190 -12.99 10.77 -2.91
C ILE A 190 -12.91 12.08 -3.69
N ILE A 191 -11.76 12.30 -4.32
CA ILE A 191 -11.43 13.55 -4.99
C ILE A 191 -11.30 13.29 -6.50
N ASN A 192 -12.16 13.92 -7.29
CA ASN A 192 -12.06 13.86 -8.74
C ASN A 192 -10.91 14.73 -9.23
N ILE A 193 -10.11 14.18 -10.16
CA ILE A 193 -8.94 14.79 -10.78
C ILE A 193 -8.98 14.72 -12.32
N ASP A 194 -10.17 14.75 -12.95
CA ASP A 194 -10.26 14.90 -14.41
C ASP A 194 -9.49 16.12 -14.90
N ASP A 195 -9.46 17.20 -14.10
CA ASP A 195 -8.54 18.32 -14.21
C ASP A 195 -7.64 18.33 -12.97
N PRO A 196 -6.38 17.87 -13.05
CA PRO A 196 -5.49 17.79 -11.90
C PRO A 196 -5.10 19.16 -11.33
N TYR A 197 -5.42 20.26 -12.02
CA TYR A 197 -5.25 21.63 -11.52
C TYR A 197 -6.46 22.11 -10.70
N LYS A 198 -7.60 21.40 -10.77
CA LYS A 198 -8.86 21.76 -10.10
C LYS A 198 -9.51 20.57 -9.41
N PRO A 199 -8.79 19.94 -8.46
CA PRO A 199 -9.33 18.80 -7.73
C PRO A 199 -10.60 19.20 -6.97
N ARG A 200 -11.58 18.31 -6.90
CA ARG A 200 -12.83 18.54 -6.18
C ARG A 200 -13.32 17.28 -5.48
N ARG A 201 -13.78 17.41 -4.25
CA ARG A 201 -14.39 16.30 -3.53
C ARG A 201 -15.74 15.93 -4.17
N VAL A 202 -15.93 14.64 -4.43
CA VAL A 202 -17.13 14.08 -5.03
C VAL A 202 -17.80 13.05 -4.15
N GLY A 203 -17.13 12.54 -3.13
CA GLY A 203 -17.67 11.55 -2.21
C GLY A 203 -16.85 11.42 -0.95
N VAL A 204 -17.42 10.71 0.01
CA VAL A 204 -16.80 10.33 1.27
C VAL A 204 -17.30 8.94 1.63
N PHE A 205 -16.42 8.09 2.11
CA PHE A 205 -16.79 6.85 2.78
C PHE A 205 -16.33 6.88 4.22
N GLU A 206 -17.24 6.59 5.14
CA GLU A 206 -17.00 6.44 6.57
C GLU A 206 -17.88 5.33 7.12
N LEU A 207 -17.34 4.46 7.98
CA LEU A 207 -18.14 3.46 8.67
C LEU A 207 -18.97 4.14 9.77
N GLU A 208 -20.19 3.66 9.97
CA GLU A 208 -21.07 4.11 11.06
C GLU A 208 -20.70 3.51 12.42
N THR A 209 -19.75 2.56 12.47
CA THR A 209 -19.30 1.91 13.70
C THR A 209 -18.62 2.92 14.62
N PRO A 210 -19.08 3.11 15.86
CA PRO A 210 -18.42 4.02 16.79
C PRO A 210 -16.97 3.64 17.06
N GLY A 211 -16.07 4.62 16.95
CA GLY A 211 -14.64 4.43 17.22
C GLY A 211 -13.86 3.70 16.13
N HIS A 212 -14.49 3.44 14.97
CA HIS A 212 -13.78 2.89 13.82
C HIS A 212 -12.61 3.78 13.38
N SER A 213 -11.66 3.17 12.68
CA SER A 213 -10.54 3.89 12.05
C SER A 213 -10.06 3.14 10.82
N ILE A 214 -9.51 3.88 9.87
CA ILE A 214 -8.97 3.37 8.60
C ILE A 214 -7.47 3.68 8.57
N HIS A 215 -6.68 2.68 8.19
CA HIS A 215 -5.24 2.87 8.02
C HIS A 215 -4.88 3.08 6.56
N ASP A 216 -5.40 2.22 5.66
CA ASP A 216 -5.01 2.21 4.24
C ASP A 216 -6.18 1.78 3.36
N VAL A 217 -6.10 2.09 2.07
CA VAL A 217 -7.07 1.70 1.04
C VAL A 217 -6.34 1.22 -0.21
N TRP A 218 -6.80 0.08 -0.74
CA TRP A 218 -6.41 -0.47 -2.03
C TRP A 218 -7.63 -0.64 -2.91
N ILE A 219 -7.51 -0.32 -4.20
CA ILE A 219 -8.65 -0.41 -5.12
C ILE A 219 -8.30 -1.30 -6.30
N GLU A 220 -9.20 -2.24 -6.58
CA GLU A 220 -9.07 -3.16 -7.70
C GLU A 220 -10.45 -3.54 -8.25
N ASN A 221 -10.61 -3.48 -9.57
CA ASN A 221 -11.83 -3.88 -10.28
C ASN A 221 -13.11 -3.21 -9.75
N GLY A 222 -13.05 -1.94 -9.36
CA GLY A 222 -14.19 -1.17 -8.85
C GLY A 222 -14.58 -1.49 -7.40
N ILE A 223 -13.73 -2.20 -6.67
CA ILE A 223 -13.90 -2.46 -5.24
C ILE A 223 -12.75 -1.80 -4.47
N ALA A 224 -13.10 -0.95 -3.51
CA ALA A 224 -12.16 -0.40 -2.55
C ALA A 224 -12.08 -1.32 -1.31
N TYR A 225 -10.90 -1.80 -1.02
CA TYR A 225 -10.59 -2.59 0.18
C TYR A 225 -9.81 -1.70 1.14
N SER A 226 -10.32 -1.51 2.35
CA SER A 226 -9.60 -0.75 3.36
C SER A 226 -9.25 -1.60 4.58
N SER A 227 -8.07 -1.33 5.14
CA SER A 227 -7.65 -1.94 6.41
C SER A 227 -8.13 -1.06 7.56
N ASN A 228 -9.03 -1.60 8.38
CA ASN A 228 -9.78 -0.83 9.37
C ASN A 228 -9.44 -1.28 10.80
N TRP A 229 -8.17 -1.47 11.10
CA TRP A 229 -7.68 -1.84 12.43
C TRP A 229 -8.56 -2.91 13.09
N GLY A 230 -9.31 -2.56 14.13
CA GLY A 230 -10.18 -3.49 14.86
C GLY A 230 -11.39 -4.01 14.08
N ASP A 231 -11.80 -3.31 13.01
CA ASP A 231 -12.90 -3.73 12.14
C ASP A 231 -12.43 -4.67 11.00
N GLY A 232 -11.10 -4.91 10.92
CA GLY A 232 -10.52 -5.81 9.92
C GLY A 232 -10.48 -5.22 8.52
N VAL A 233 -10.94 -5.97 7.52
CA VAL A 233 -10.99 -5.55 6.11
C VAL A 233 -12.41 -5.17 5.74
N VAL A 234 -12.58 -3.98 5.17
CA VAL A 234 -13.86 -3.48 4.66
C VAL A 234 -13.80 -3.37 3.15
N ALA A 235 -14.80 -3.90 2.45
CA ALA A 235 -14.92 -3.83 1.00
C ALA A 235 -16.10 -2.95 0.61
N VAL A 236 -15.85 -1.99 -0.28
CA VAL A 236 -16.84 -1.00 -0.75
C VAL A 236 -16.91 -1.05 -2.27
N ASP A 237 -18.11 -1.25 -2.82
CA ASP A 237 -18.33 -1.16 -4.26
C ASP A 237 -18.29 0.30 -4.71
N ILE A 238 -17.32 0.64 -5.55
CA ILE A 238 -17.15 1.95 -6.17
C ILE A 238 -17.32 1.90 -7.70
N GLY A 239 -17.68 0.74 -8.25
CA GLY A 239 -17.73 0.50 -9.71
C GLY A 239 -18.85 1.23 -10.41
N SER A 240 -19.88 1.70 -9.70
CA SER A 240 -21.03 2.33 -10.36
C SER A 240 -20.80 3.79 -10.76
N LYS A 241 -19.69 4.42 -10.42
CA LYS A 241 -19.36 5.86 -10.72
C LYS A 241 -20.50 6.85 -10.39
N LYS A 242 -21.48 6.44 -9.61
CA LYS A 242 -22.60 7.26 -9.16
C LYS A 242 -22.34 7.68 -7.72
N PHE A 243 -21.59 8.75 -7.58
CA PHE A 243 -21.47 9.49 -6.33
C PHE A 243 -22.37 10.72 -6.39
#